data_19ffbc510c962423120e13c2ef3761f6
#
_entry.id   19ffbc510c962423120e13c2ef3761f6
#
_cell.length_a   1.000
_cell.length_b   1.000
_cell.length_c   1.000
_cell.angle_alpha   90.00
_cell.angle_beta   90.00
_cell.angle_gamma   90.00
#
_symmetry.space_group_name_H-M   'P 1'
#
loop_
_entity.id
_entity.type
_entity.pdbx_description
1 polymer ?
#
loop_
_entity_poly.entity_id
_entity_poly.type
_entity_poly.pdbx_seq_one_letter_code
_entity_poly.pdbx_strand_id
1 'polypeptide(L)'
;MKTVATNKAAYHNYEILESFEAGAALLGSEVKAIREGRISLKESYAEVRGGDIFLVKCHISPYEAANIFNHEPLRERRLLLHKREIRKIGQKIKERGFTLVPTKVLFNDRGKVKIEIALVRGRREYEKRDVLKKRDTDREILAEIKKRSR
;
A
#
# COMPACT_ATOMS: atom_id res chain seq x y z
N MET A 1 -3.48 -2.28 16.22
CA MET A 1 -3.31 -1.83 14.82
C MET A 1 -4.64 -1.61 14.13
N LYS A 2 -4.76 -0.51 13.42
CA LYS A 2 -5.99 -0.20 12.68
C LYS A 2 -5.66 0.05 11.21
N THR A 3 -6.17 -0.79 10.32
CA THR A 3 -6.01 -0.61 8.87
C THR A 3 -6.95 0.48 8.38
N VAL A 4 -6.41 1.47 7.68
CA VAL A 4 -7.16 2.61 7.14
C VAL A 4 -7.53 2.39 5.69
N ALA A 5 -6.60 1.84 4.91
CA ALA A 5 -6.78 1.62 3.48
C ALA A 5 -6.04 0.36 3.04
N THR A 6 -6.60 -0.34 2.07
CA THR A 6 -5.99 -1.52 1.47
C THR A 6 -6.00 -1.37 -0.05
N ASN A 7 -4.88 -1.71 -0.68
CA ASN A 7 -4.74 -1.64 -2.13
C ASN A 7 -5.12 -2.98 -2.76
N LYS A 8 -6.41 -3.17 -3.02
CA LYS A 8 -6.94 -4.41 -3.59
C LYS A 8 -6.39 -4.68 -4.99
N ALA A 9 -6.17 -3.63 -5.78
CA ALA A 9 -5.62 -3.77 -7.12
C ALA A 9 -4.20 -4.35 -7.12
N ALA A 10 -3.40 -4.04 -6.10
CA ALA A 10 -2.06 -4.60 -5.96
C ALA A 10 -2.10 -6.13 -5.79
N TYR A 11 -3.03 -6.62 -4.97
CA TYR A 11 -3.19 -8.07 -4.76
C TYR A 11 -3.71 -8.79 -6.00
N HIS A 12 -4.45 -8.10 -6.85
CA HIS A 12 -4.97 -8.66 -8.09
C HIS A 12 -3.95 -8.64 -9.23
N ASN A 13 -3.25 -7.51 -9.38
CA ASN A 13 -2.37 -7.27 -10.53
C ASN A 13 -0.95 -7.80 -10.35
N TYR A 14 -0.54 -8.06 -9.10
CA TYR A 14 0.84 -8.40 -8.78
C TYR A 14 0.94 -9.65 -7.93
N GLU A 15 2.05 -10.37 -8.11
CA GLU A 15 2.47 -11.39 -7.16
C GLU A 15 3.34 -10.74 -6.10
N ILE A 16 2.94 -10.86 -4.83
CA ILE A 16 3.68 -10.28 -3.71
C ILE A 16 4.79 -11.23 -3.29
N LEU A 17 6.03 -10.74 -3.35
CA LEU A 17 7.22 -11.53 -3.04
C LEU A 17 7.69 -11.31 -1.61
N GLU A 18 7.70 -10.06 -1.14
CA GLU A 18 8.15 -9.70 0.19
C GLU A 18 7.50 -8.39 0.61
N SER A 19 7.09 -8.28 1.88
CA SER A 19 6.46 -7.08 2.43
C SER A 19 7.33 -6.44 3.50
N PHE A 20 7.26 -5.11 3.59
CA PHE A 20 7.99 -4.30 4.58
C PHE A 20 7.04 -3.28 5.18
N GLU A 21 7.19 -3.01 6.48
CA GLU A 21 6.46 -1.93 7.13
C GLU A 21 7.33 -0.69 7.20
N ALA A 22 6.86 0.41 6.64
CA ALA A 22 7.59 1.67 6.58
C ALA A 22 6.86 2.75 7.35
N GLY A 23 7.62 3.64 7.99
CA GLY A 23 7.09 4.91 8.43
C GLY A 23 6.99 5.85 7.23
N ALA A 24 6.38 7.00 7.41
CA ALA A 24 6.28 8.00 6.36
C ALA A 24 6.51 9.40 6.93
N ALA A 25 7.28 10.21 6.20
CA ALA A 25 7.48 11.61 6.55
C ALA A 25 6.25 12.41 6.09
N LEU A 26 5.31 12.62 7.01
CA LEU A 26 4.02 13.25 6.72
C LEU A 26 3.88 14.62 7.38
N LEU A 27 3.11 15.49 6.73
CA LEU A 27 2.68 16.75 7.31
C LEU A 27 1.47 16.51 8.23
N GLY A 28 1.23 17.42 9.17
CA GLY A 28 0.10 17.29 10.10
C GLY A 28 -1.25 17.16 9.42
N SER A 29 -1.48 17.93 8.35
CA SER A 29 -2.71 17.85 7.55
C SER A 29 -2.89 16.51 6.86
N GLU A 30 -1.79 15.87 6.45
CA GLU A 30 -1.81 14.54 5.84
C GLU A 30 -2.22 13.48 6.87
N VAL A 31 -1.65 13.53 8.07
CA VAL A 31 -2.01 12.61 9.15
C VAL A 31 -3.48 12.72 9.51
N LYS A 32 -3.99 13.94 9.60
CA LYS A 32 -5.41 14.19 9.91
C LYS A 32 -6.34 13.66 8.83
N ALA A 33 -5.99 13.87 7.56
CA ALA A 33 -6.75 13.33 6.44
C ALA A 33 -6.76 11.79 6.44
N ILE A 34 -5.62 11.17 6.74
CA ILE A 34 -5.51 9.72 6.84
C ILE A 34 -6.38 9.17 7.96
N ARG A 35 -6.46 9.85 9.11
CA ARG A 35 -7.36 9.46 10.21
C ARG A 35 -8.82 9.43 9.79
N GLU A 36 -9.21 10.28 8.87
CA GLU A 36 -10.56 10.32 8.31
C GLU A 36 -10.75 9.31 7.16
N GLY A 37 -9.72 8.52 6.84
CA GLY A 37 -9.77 7.54 5.75
C GLY A 37 -9.64 8.16 4.37
N ARG A 38 -9.17 9.39 4.27
CA ARG A 38 -9.08 10.14 3.01
C ARG A 38 -7.76 9.96 2.31
N ILE A 39 -7.36 8.72 2.10
CA ILE A 39 -6.17 8.33 1.36
C ILE A 39 -6.53 7.27 0.34
N SER A 40 -5.96 7.38 -0.86
CA SER A 40 -6.12 6.38 -1.91
C SER A 40 -4.76 5.85 -2.34
N LEU A 41 -4.61 4.55 -2.31
CA LEU A 41 -3.40 3.86 -2.78
C LEU A 41 -3.49 3.48 -4.25
N LYS A 42 -4.63 3.73 -4.88
CA LYS A 42 -4.86 3.39 -6.28
C LYS A 42 -3.85 4.11 -7.18
N GLU A 43 -3.20 3.35 -8.05
CA GLU A 43 -2.19 3.84 -9.00
C GLU A 43 -0.90 4.36 -8.34
N SER A 44 -0.77 4.26 -7.02
CA SER A 44 0.45 4.65 -6.33
C SER A 44 1.52 3.56 -6.44
N TYR A 45 2.76 3.97 -6.31
CA TYR A 45 3.91 3.07 -6.26
C TYR A 45 5.01 3.69 -5.42
N ALA A 46 6.03 2.91 -5.11
CA ALA A 46 7.20 3.42 -4.41
C ALA A 46 8.43 3.33 -5.32
N GLU A 47 9.34 4.28 -5.14
CA GLU A 47 10.52 4.43 -5.99
C GLU A 47 11.75 4.62 -5.13
N VAL A 48 12.83 3.94 -5.46
CA VAL A 48 14.12 4.11 -4.80
C VAL A 48 14.92 5.17 -5.54
N ARG A 49 15.27 6.25 -4.84
CA ARG A 49 16.07 7.34 -5.38
C ARG A 49 17.14 7.77 -4.37
N GLY A 50 18.40 7.76 -4.80
CA GLY A 50 19.49 8.29 -3.98
C GLY A 50 19.62 7.68 -2.59
N GLY A 51 19.32 6.41 -2.44
CA GLY A 51 19.38 5.73 -1.15
C GLY A 51 18.15 5.90 -0.25
N ASP A 52 17.12 6.55 -0.75
CA ASP A 52 15.83 6.72 -0.07
C ASP A 52 14.69 6.11 -0.90
N ILE A 53 13.57 5.86 -0.26
CA ILE A 53 12.36 5.36 -0.91
C ILE A 53 11.27 6.42 -0.79
N PHE A 54 10.61 6.72 -1.92
CA PHE A 54 9.53 7.70 -1.99
C PHE A 54 8.23 7.04 -2.44
N LEU A 55 7.14 7.40 -1.78
CA LEU A 55 5.79 7.02 -2.19
C LEU A 55 5.30 8.04 -3.20
N VAL A 56 4.98 7.59 -4.42
CA VAL A 56 4.64 8.43 -5.56
C VAL A 56 3.22 8.18 -6.00
N LYS A 57 2.52 9.23 -6.41
CA LYS A 57 1.13 9.20 -6.89
C LYS A 57 0.12 8.68 -5.87
N CYS A 58 0.43 8.81 -4.59
CA CYS A 58 -0.52 8.49 -3.52
C CYS A 58 -1.33 9.73 -3.18
N HIS A 59 -2.63 9.67 -3.40
CA HIS A 59 -3.53 10.77 -3.15
C HIS A 59 -3.96 10.82 -1.68
N ILE A 60 -3.61 11.90 -1.00
CA ILE A 60 -4.11 12.21 0.34
C ILE A 60 -4.92 13.49 0.23
N SER A 61 -6.22 13.40 0.46
CA SER A 61 -7.12 14.54 0.30
C SER A 61 -6.72 15.71 1.19
N PRO A 62 -6.93 16.96 0.75
CA PRO A 62 -6.72 18.11 1.62
C PRO A 62 -7.57 17.99 2.89
N TYR A 63 -7.01 18.42 4.03
CA TYR A 63 -7.74 18.49 5.28
C TYR A 63 -8.47 19.83 5.32
N GLU A 64 -9.78 19.82 5.25
CA GLU A 64 -10.61 21.02 5.10
C GLU A 64 -10.37 22.09 6.16
N ALA A 65 -10.09 21.68 7.40
CA ALA A 65 -9.86 22.60 8.50
C ALA A 65 -8.44 23.20 8.53
N ALA A 66 -7.53 22.77 7.64
CA ALA A 66 -6.14 23.24 7.64
C ALA A 66 -5.91 24.53 6.86
N ASN A 67 -6.89 25.02 6.13
CA ASN A 67 -6.80 26.27 5.34
C ASN A 67 -5.57 26.36 4.43
N ILE A 68 -4.79 27.45 4.53
CA ILE A 68 -3.63 27.73 3.69
C ILE A 68 -2.41 26.83 3.99
N PHE A 69 -2.38 26.16 5.13
CA PHE A 69 -1.29 25.26 5.51
C PHE A 69 -1.54 23.83 5.09
N ASN A 70 -2.41 23.65 4.12
CA ASN A 70 -2.74 22.33 3.59
C ASN A 70 -1.63 21.79 2.69
N HIS A 71 -1.59 20.47 2.54
CA HIS A 71 -0.61 19.79 1.71
C HIS A 71 -1.07 19.66 0.26
N GLU A 72 -0.11 19.45 -0.65
CA GLU A 72 -0.38 19.04 -2.03
C GLU A 72 -0.88 17.57 -2.00
N PRO A 73 -2.07 17.27 -2.59
CA PRO A 73 -2.63 15.91 -2.52
C PRO A 73 -1.73 14.80 -3.05
N LEU A 74 -0.96 15.06 -4.09
CA LEU A 74 -0.07 14.07 -4.70
C LEU A 74 1.40 14.28 -4.36
N ARG A 75 1.69 14.98 -3.27
CA ARG A 75 3.06 15.21 -2.81
C ARG A 75 3.79 13.88 -2.65
N GLU A 76 5.03 13.82 -3.13
CA GLU A 76 5.89 12.65 -2.90
C GLU A 76 6.27 12.58 -1.42
N ARG A 77 6.09 11.41 -0.80
CA ARG A 77 6.39 11.23 0.63
C ARG A 77 7.55 10.26 0.78
N ARG A 78 8.53 10.68 1.56
CA ARG A 78 9.65 9.82 1.87
C ARG A 78 9.20 8.74 2.86
N LEU A 79 9.49 7.49 2.54
CA LEU A 79 9.22 6.35 3.42
C LEU A 79 10.43 6.09 4.30
N LEU A 80 10.16 5.78 5.57
CA LEU A 80 11.19 5.61 6.58
C LEU A 80 11.41 4.13 6.86
N LEU A 81 12.56 3.63 6.43
CA LEU A 81 12.99 2.25 6.61
C LEU A 81 14.43 2.23 7.08
N HIS A 82 14.86 1.08 7.60
CA HIS A 82 16.28 0.88 7.92
C HIS A 82 17.12 0.86 6.64
N LYS A 83 18.33 1.39 6.70
CA LYS A 83 19.22 1.45 5.54
C LYS A 83 19.46 0.09 4.90
N ARG A 84 19.58 -0.97 5.70
CA ARG A 84 19.75 -2.35 5.19
C ARG A 84 18.53 -2.83 4.40
N GLU A 85 17.32 -2.44 4.83
CA GLU A 85 16.09 -2.76 4.11
C GLU A 85 16.03 -2.03 2.77
N ILE A 86 16.40 -0.76 2.75
CA ILE A 86 16.46 0.05 1.53
C ILE A 86 17.45 -0.56 0.53
N ARG A 87 18.62 -0.97 0.99
CA ARG A 87 19.65 -1.61 0.14
C ARG A 87 19.15 -2.93 -0.43
N LYS A 88 18.55 -3.76 0.40
CA LYS A 88 17.97 -5.04 -0.01
C LYS A 88 16.89 -4.85 -1.08
N ILE A 89 15.99 -3.90 -0.87
CA ILE A 89 14.92 -3.56 -1.81
C ILE A 89 15.50 -3.06 -3.13
N GLY A 90 16.42 -2.09 -3.05
CA GLY A 90 17.06 -1.52 -4.24
C GLY A 90 17.82 -2.55 -5.06
N GLN A 91 18.51 -3.47 -4.41
CA GLN A 91 19.23 -4.54 -5.06
C GLN A 91 18.29 -5.50 -5.80
N LYS A 92 17.20 -5.91 -5.16
CA LYS A 92 16.21 -6.79 -5.79
C LYS A 92 15.50 -6.15 -6.98
N ILE A 93 15.18 -4.86 -6.88
CA ILE A 93 14.59 -4.12 -8.00
C ILE A 93 15.56 -4.08 -9.17
N LYS A 94 16.83 -3.78 -8.91
CA LYS A 94 17.87 -3.67 -9.95
C LYS A 94 18.18 -5.01 -10.62
N GLU A 95 18.31 -6.08 -9.82
CA GLU A 95 18.68 -7.41 -10.32
C GLU A 95 17.54 -8.19 -10.96
N ARG A 96 16.33 -8.06 -10.41
CA ARG A 96 15.18 -8.87 -10.79
C ARG A 96 14.08 -8.11 -11.52
N GLY A 97 14.19 -6.77 -11.61
CA GLY A 97 13.16 -5.95 -12.25
C GLY A 97 11.83 -5.92 -11.51
N PHE A 98 11.86 -6.13 -10.20
CA PHE A 98 10.64 -6.06 -9.38
C PHE A 98 10.18 -4.62 -9.22
N THR A 99 8.90 -4.45 -8.90
CA THR A 99 8.28 -3.16 -8.60
C THR A 99 7.96 -3.09 -7.11
N LEU A 100 7.91 -1.88 -6.57
CA LEU A 100 7.58 -1.66 -5.17
C LEU A 100 6.25 -0.89 -5.10
N VAL A 101 5.25 -1.48 -4.45
CA VAL A 101 3.91 -0.87 -4.35
C VAL A 101 3.42 -0.86 -2.90
N PRO A 102 2.65 0.16 -2.49
CA PRO A 102 2.01 0.14 -1.19
C PRO A 102 0.80 -0.79 -1.22
N THR A 103 0.65 -1.59 -0.18
CA THR A 103 -0.46 -2.55 -0.05
C THR A 103 -1.47 -2.14 0.99
N LYS A 104 -1.03 -1.52 2.08
CA LYS A 104 -1.90 -1.09 3.18
C LYS A 104 -1.39 0.18 3.83
N VAL A 105 -2.32 0.95 4.38
CA VAL A 105 -2.02 2.05 5.31
C VAL A 105 -2.68 1.73 6.63
N LEU A 106 -1.93 1.83 7.72
CA LEU A 106 -2.44 1.50 9.04
C LEU A 106 -1.90 2.46 10.10
N PHE A 107 -2.59 2.52 11.22
CA PHE A 107 -2.07 3.15 12.43
C PHE A 107 -1.58 2.04 13.37
N ASN A 108 -0.37 2.21 13.89
CA ASN A 108 0.16 1.28 14.89
C ASN A 108 -0.47 1.57 16.27
N ASP A 109 -0.12 0.77 17.28
CA ASP A 109 -0.68 0.92 18.63
C ASP A 109 -0.34 2.25 19.30
N ARG A 110 0.69 2.95 18.78
CA ARG A 110 1.09 4.28 19.24
C ARG A 110 0.43 5.42 18.46
N GLY A 111 -0.48 5.10 17.55
CA GLY A 111 -1.18 6.07 16.71
C GLY A 111 -0.35 6.67 15.57
N LYS A 112 0.77 6.05 15.22
CA LYS A 112 1.62 6.49 14.11
C LYS A 112 1.20 5.81 12.81
N VAL A 113 1.24 6.56 11.71
CA VAL A 113 0.93 6.02 10.39
C VAL A 113 2.07 5.12 9.94
N LYS A 114 1.71 3.91 9.52
CA LYS A 114 2.62 2.96 8.90
C LYS A 114 2.07 2.56 7.53
N ILE A 115 2.96 2.40 6.57
CA ILE A 115 2.61 1.99 5.22
C ILE A 115 3.30 0.67 4.95
N GLU A 116 2.50 -0.35 4.66
CA GLU A 116 3.03 -1.64 4.22
C GLU A 116 3.32 -1.53 2.73
N ILE A 117 4.57 -1.75 2.36
CA ILE A 117 5.01 -1.79 0.97
C ILE A 117 5.47 -3.19 0.62
N ALA A 118 5.33 -3.58 -0.63
CA ALA A 118 5.69 -4.92 -1.06
C ALA A 118 6.51 -4.89 -2.35
N LEU A 119 7.52 -5.77 -2.39
CA LEU A 119 8.20 -6.11 -3.63
C LEU A 119 7.30 -7.04 -4.41
N VAL A 120 6.98 -6.67 -5.63
CA VAL A 120 6.01 -7.38 -6.45
C VAL A 120 6.52 -7.53 -7.88
N ARG A 121 5.97 -8.54 -8.57
CA ARG A 121 6.12 -8.66 -10.01
C ARG A 121 4.73 -8.72 -10.64
N GLY A 122 4.62 -8.21 -11.87
CA GLY A 122 3.33 -8.20 -12.56
C GLY A 122 2.85 -9.62 -12.86
N ARG A 123 1.55 -9.86 -12.64
CA ARG A 123 0.93 -11.12 -13.04
C ARG A 123 0.63 -11.10 -14.54
N ARG A 124 0.76 -12.25 -15.19
CA ARG A 124 0.31 -12.40 -16.56
C ARG A 124 -1.23 -12.47 -16.56
N GLU A 125 -1.85 -12.16 -17.69
CA GLU A 125 -3.31 -12.10 -17.79
C GLU A 125 -4.00 -13.39 -17.34
N TYR A 126 -3.47 -14.54 -17.68
CA TYR A 126 -4.05 -15.82 -17.25
C TYR A 126 -3.94 -16.03 -15.73
N GLU A 127 -2.85 -15.56 -15.10
CA GLU A 127 -2.67 -15.63 -13.65
C GLU A 127 -3.69 -14.76 -12.91
N LYS A 128 -4.01 -13.59 -13.47
CA LYS A 128 -5.05 -12.71 -12.93
C LYS A 128 -6.42 -13.38 -12.95
N ARG A 129 -6.74 -14.08 -14.03
CA ARG A 129 -8.00 -14.82 -14.17
C ARG A 129 -8.11 -15.95 -13.14
N ASP A 130 -7.03 -16.68 -12.92
CA ASP A 130 -6.99 -17.78 -11.94
C ASP A 130 -7.20 -17.26 -10.51
N VAL A 131 -6.61 -16.12 -10.16
CA VAL A 131 -6.83 -15.49 -8.85
C VAL A 131 -8.30 -15.12 -8.65
N LEU A 132 -8.95 -14.57 -9.66
CA LEU A 132 -10.37 -14.22 -9.61
C LEU A 132 -11.26 -15.45 -9.44
N LYS A 133 -11.01 -16.50 -10.21
CA LYS A 133 -11.74 -17.77 -10.11
C LYS A 133 -11.63 -18.38 -8.72
N LYS A 134 -10.44 -18.39 -8.15
CA LYS A 134 -10.22 -18.93 -6.80
C LYS A 134 -11.01 -18.15 -5.76
N ARG A 135 -11.03 -16.83 -5.85
CA ARG A 135 -11.81 -15.99 -4.93
C ARG A 135 -13.31 -16.25 -5.02
N ASP A 136 -13.83 -16.40 -6.24
CA ASP A 136 -15.24 -16.67 -6.45
C ASP A 136 -15.63 -18.05 -5.91
N THR A 137 -14.81 -19.07 -6.14
CA THR A 137 -15.02 -20.41 -5.61
C THR A 137 -15.02 -20.40 -4.08
N ASP A 138 -14.10 -19.71 -3.46
CA ASP A 138 -14.02 -19.58 -1.99
C ASP A 138 -15.28 -18.90 -1.43
N ARG A 139 -15.80 -17.88 -2.11
CA ARG A 139 -17.05 -17.23 -1.72
C ARG A 139 -18.26 -18.15 -1.80
N GLU A 140 -18.35 -18.94 -2.85
CA GLU A 140 -19.43 -19.92 -3.03
C GLU A 140 -19.41 -20.98 -1.94
N ILE A 141 -18.24 -21.51 -1.61
CA ILE A 141 -18.08 -22.49 -0.54
C ILE A 141 -18.52 -21.90 0.80
N LEU A 142 -18.11 -20.69 1.12
CA LEU A 142 -18.51 -20.01 2.36
C LEU A 142 -20.02 -19.77 2.42
N ALA A 143 -20.64 -19.41 1.31
CA ALA A 143 -22.09 -19.21 1.23
C ALA A 143 -22.85 -20.51 1.49
N GLU A 144 -22.40 -21.65 0.96
CA GLU A 144 -22.99 -22.97 1.22
C GLU A 144 -22.85 -23.38 2.69
N ILE A 145 -21.70 -23.19 3.29
CA ILE A 145 -21.46 -23.48 4.71
C ILE A 145 -22.42 -22.68 5.58
N LYS A 146 -22.63 -21.39 5.27
CA LYS A 146 -23.60 -20.55 5.99
C LYS A 146 -25.03 -21.07 5.87
N LYS A 147 -25.44 -21.52 4.69
CA LYS A 147 -26.78 -22.10 4.48
C LYS A 147 -26.98 -23.38 5.27
N ARG A 148 -25.97 -24.24 5.35
CA ARG A 148 -26.05 -25.52 6.05
C ARG A 148 -26.05 -25.40 7.58
N SER A 149 -25.49 -24.32 8.11
CA SER A 149 -25.41 -24.07 9.54
C SER A 149 -26.61 -23.33 10.14
N ARG A 150 -27.64 -23.05 9.35
CA ARG A 150 -28.89 -22.43 9.80
C ARG A 150 -29.93 -23.48 10.15
#